data_2e3016498a4e3f7e6be09a9b9113c16c
#
_entry.id   2e3016498a4e3f7e6be09a9b9113c16c
#
_cell.length_a   1.000
_cell.length_b   1.000
_cell.length_c   1.000
_cell.angle_alpha   90.00
_cell.angle_beta   90.00
_cell.angle_gamma   90.00
#
_symmetry.space_group_name_H-M   'P 1'
#
loop_
_entity.id
_entity.type
_entity.pdbx_description
1 polymer ?
#
loop_
_entity_poly.entity_id
_entity_poly.type
_entity_poly.pdbx_seq_one_letter_code
_entity_poly.pdbx_strand_id
1 'polypeptide(L)'
;MTSLPTRGQRMPRTERRAQLLDAAQSVFVARGYHAAAMDEIADRAGVSKPVLYQHFPGKLELYLALLDQHCDTLERLVREALAKPAADNHDRVMATIAAYYEFVSREGAAFRMVFESDLTGVPQVRTRLDNVELACAEMIADVISADTGIDDERAMLLGTALAGMAQITARHWLGQNGTL
;
A
#
# COMPACT_ATOMS: atom_id res chain seq x y z
N MET A 1 -46.17 25.89 -8.01
CA MET A 1 -45.70 24.51 -7.64
C MET A 1 -44.21 24.62 -7.30
N THR A 2 -43.92 24.79 -6.02
CA THR A 2 -42.54 25.01 -5.53
C THR A 2 -41.92 23.64 -5.28
N SER A 3 -40.94 23.27 -6.12
CA SER A 3 -40.14 22.03 -5.91
C SER A 3 -39.31 22.18 -4.65
N LEU A 4 -39.56 21.33 -3.67
CA LEU A 4 -38.69 21.16 -2.48
C LEU A 4 -37.31 20.66 -2.91
N PRO A 5 -36.21 21.19 -2.32
CA PRO A 5 -34.89 20.68 -2.62
C PRO A 5 -34.76 19.23 -2.14
N THR A 6 -34.36 18.34 -3.03
CA THR A 6 -34.02 16.95 -2.74
C THR A 6 -32.96 16.91 -1.64
N ARG A 7 -33.33 16.30 -0.51
CA ARG A 7 -32.42 16.02 0.62
C ARG A 7 -31.20 15.29 0.08
N GLY A 8 -30.02 15.91 0.10
CA GLY A 8 -28.77 15.33 -0.37
C GLY A 8 -28.59 13.93 0.19
N GLN A 9 -28.42 12.97 -0.70
CA GLN A 9 -28.25 11.56 -0.36
C GLN A 9 -27.01 11.44 0.55
N ARG A 10 -27.21 10.95 1.78
CA ARG A 10 -26.13 10.82 2.75
C ARG A 10 -25.11 9.82 2.19
N MET A 11 -23.88 10.25 1.97
CA MET A 11 -22.79 9.43 1.46
C MET A 11 -22.66 8.14 2.29
N PRO A 12 -22.57 6.96 1.65
CA PRO A 12 -22.36 5.68 2.33
C PRO A 12 -21.11 5.71 3.23
N ARG A 13 -21.15 4.94 4.32
CA ARG A 13 -20.04 4.91 5.30
C ARG A 13 -18.72 4.46 4.67
N THR A 14 -18.75 3.54 3.73
CA THR A 14 -17.58 3.03 2.98
C THR A 14 -16.96 4.11 2.11
N GLU A 15 -17.78 4.85 1.36
CA GLU A 15 -17.32 5.96 0.51
C GLU A 15 -16.73 7.10 1.36
N ARG A 16 -17.38 7.40 2.50
CA ARG A 16 -16.85 8.40 3.44
C ARG A 16 -15.50 7.97 4.00
N ARG A 17 -15.35 6.68 4.34
CA ARG A 17 -14.08 6.15 4.82
C ARG A 17 -12.97 6.26 3.76
N ALA A 18 -13.25 5.94 2.51
CA ALA A 18 -12.31 6.10 1.40
C ALA A 18 -11.90 7.57 1.22
N GLN A 19 -12.85 8.50 1.20
CA GLN A 19 -12.58 9.94 1.13
C GLN A 19 -11.66 10.42 2.26
N LEU A 20 -11.85 9.92 3.48
CA LEU A 20 -11.01 10.27 4.62
C LEU A 20 -9.58 9.71 4.48
N LEU A 21 -9.43 8.50 3.95
CA LEU A 21 -8.12 7.90 3.69
C LEU A 21 -7.37 8.67 2.59
N ASP A 22 -8.01 9.07 1.51
CA ASP A 22 -7.40 9.87 0.44
C ASP A 22 -6.91 11.25 0.95
N ALA A 23 -7.73 11.90 1.78
CA ALA A 23 -7.34 13.16 2.42
C ALA A 23 -6.16 12.97 3.37
N ALA A 24 -6.17 11.89 4.17
CA ALA A 24 -5.09 11.55 5.09
C ALA A 24 -3.78 11.26 4.35
N GLN A 25 -3.82 10.47 3.28
CA GLN A 25 -2.65 10.20 2.44
C GLN A 25 -2.04 11.51 1.95
N SER A 26 -2.85 12.41 1.42
CA SER A 26 -2.38 13.70 0.92
C SER A 26 -1.68 14.52 2.00
N VAL A 27 -2.20 14.52 3.23
CA VAL A 27 -1.62 15.28 4.36
C VAL A 27 -0.35 14.60 4.88
N PHE A 28 -0.36 13.28 5.04
CA PHE A 28 0.83 12.55 5.50
C PHE A 28 1.99 12.64 4.51
N VAL A 29 1.72 12.61 3.21
CA VAL A 29 2.74 12.79 2.17
C VAL A 29 3.34 14.20 2.22
N ALA A 30 2.50 15.23 2.41
CA ALA A 30 2.94 16.63 2.41
C ALA A 30 3.67 17.04 3.69
N ARG A 31 3.30 16.47 4.85
CA ARG A 31 3.75 16.91 6.18
C ARG A 31 4.59 15.88 6.94
N GLY A 32 4.55 14.62 6.51
CA GLY A 32 4.99 13.48 7.34
C GLY A 32 3.99 13.19 8.47
N TYR A 33 4.11 12.02 9.08
CA TYR A 33 3.19 11.60 10.15
C TYR A 33 3.19 12.56 11.35
N HIS A 34 4.37 12.96 11.83
CA HIS A 34 4.48 13.72 13.08
C HIS A 34 3.86 15.10 12.99
N ALA A 35 4.09 15.83 11.89
CA ALA A 35 3.57 17.17 11.69
C ALA A 35 2.11 17.21 11.17
N ALA A 36 1.59 16.11 10.64
CA ALA A 36 0.21 16.01 10.20
C ALA A 36 -0.78 16.16 11.37
N ALA A 37 -1.82 16.98 11.21
CA ALA A 37 -2.86 17.20 12.20
C ALA A 37 -4.20 16.61 11.73
N MET A 38 -4.96 15.99 12.66
CA MET A 38 -6.31 15.47 12.36
C MET A 38 -7.25 16.57 11.85
N ASP A 39 -7.04 17.80 12.30
CA ASP A 39 -7.82 18.96 11.87
C ASP A 39 -7.60 19.26 10.38
N GLU A 40 -6.34 19.29 9.94
CA GLU A 40 -5.98 19.50 8.54
C GLU A 40 -6.55 18.39 7.64
N ILE A 41 -6.58 17.15 8.14
CA ILE A 41 -7.17 16.01 7.43
C ILE A 41 -8.70 16.20 7.31
N ALA A 42 -9.39 16.60 8.37
CA ALA A 42 -10.82 16.86 8.34
C ALA A 42 -11.18 17.98 7.35
N ASP A 43 -10.43 19.10 7.41
CA ASP A 43 -10.61 20.24 6.50
C ASP A 43 -10.39 19.83 5.04
N ARG A 44 -9.33 19.06 4.77
CA ARG A 44 -9.02 18.56 3.42
C ARG A 44 -10.08 17.59 2.90
N ALA A 45 -10.65 16.77 3.77
CA ALA A 45 -11.77 15.88 3.43
C ALA A 45 -13.11 16.60 3.32
N GLY A 46 -13.19 17.90 3.67
CA GLY A 46 -14.45 18.66 3.70
C GLY A 46 -15.46 18.13 4.71
N VAL A 47 -14.99 17.62 5.85
CA VAL A 47 -15.85 17.09 6.92
C VAL A 47 -15.58 17.79 8.26
N SER A 48 -16.53 17.70 9.18
CA SER A 48 -16.29 18.15 10.55
C SER A 48 -15.41 17.17 11.32
N LYS A 49 -14.63 17.66 12.29
CA LYS A 49 -13.81 16.83 13.20
C LYS A 49 -14.56 15.65 13.81
N PRO A 50 -15.80 15.80 14.35
CA PRO A 50 -16.53 14.67 14.87
C PRO A 50 -16.79 13.56 13.85
N VAL A 51 -17.00 13.90 12.57
CA VAL A 51 -17.17 12.91 11.50
C VAL A 51 -15.88 12.12 11.28
N LEU A 52 -14.72 12.79 11.25
CA LEU A 52 -13.43 12.08 11.15
C LEU A 52 -13.22 11.14 12.33
N TYR A 53 -13.43 11.62 13.57
CA TYR A 53 -13.25 10.81 14.78
C TYR A 53 -14.26 9.65 14.91
N GLN A 54 -15.43 9.72 14.29
CA GLN A 54 -16.37 8.58 14.19
C GLN A 54 -15.83 7.44 13.32
N HIS A 55 -14.96 7.73 12.37
CA HIS A 55 -14.33 6.73 11.49
C HIS A 55 -12.98 6.26 12.00
N PHE A 56 -12.21 7.15 12.59
CA PHE A 56 -10.85 6.90 13.07
C PHE A 56 -10.64 7.59 14.42
N PRO A 57 -10.53 6.81 15.51
CA PRO A 57 -10.42 7.36 16.87
C PRO A 57 -9.20 8.25 17.09
N GLY A 58 -8.15 8.05 16.26
CA GLY A 58 -6.93 8.85 16.36
C GLY A 58 -6.09 8.81 15.07
N LYS A 59 -4.98 9.56 15.11
CA LYS A 59 -4.07 9.69 13.97
C LYS A 59 -3.37 8.36 13.64
N LEU A 60 -3.05 7.59 14.65
CA LEU A 60 -2.40 6.29 14.46
C LEU A 60 -3.34 5.29 13.78
N GLU A 61 -4.59 5.19 14.23
CA GLU A 61 -5.58 4.29 13.61
C GLU A 61 -5.88 4.68 12.16
N LEU A 62 -5.90 5.98 11.85
CA LEU A 62 -6.05 6.47 10.49
C LEU A 62 -4.82 6.11 9.63
N TYR A 63 -3.62 6.27 10.17
CA TYR A 63 -2.38 5.90 9.50
C TYR A 63 -2.30 4.39 9.25
N LEU A 64 -2.61 3.57 10.27
CA LEU A 64 -2.62 2.12 10.15
C LEU A 64 -3.64 1.62 9.11
N ALA A 65 -4.83 2.24 9.06
CA ALA A 65 -5.82 1.88 8.04
C ALA A 65 -5.39 2.25 6.62
N LEU A 66 -4.64 3.33 6.45
CA LEU A 66 -4.06 3.71 5.17
C LEU A 66 -2.91 2.77 4.79
N LEU A 67 -2.06 2.40 5.75
CA LEU A 67 -0.99 1.43 5.56
C LEU A 67 -1.56 0.06 5.15
N ASP A 68 -2.60 -0.43 5.85
CA ASP A 68 -3.30 -1.67 5.48
C ASP A 68 -3.80 -1.64 4.03
N GLN A 69 -4.43 -0.54 3.60
CA GLN A 69 -4.90 -0.37 2.21
C GLN A 69 -3.76 -0.48 1.18
N HIS A 70 -2.61 0.08 1.49
CA HIS A 70 -1.45 0.02 0.59
C HIS A 70 -0.79 -1.36 0.58
N CYS A 71 -0.69 -2.02 1.74
CA CYS A 71 -0.22 -3.40 1.83
C CYS A 71 -1.11 -4.35 1.03
N ASP A 72 -2.44 -4.27 1.22
CA ASP A 72 -3.42 -5.06 0.46
C ASP A 72 -3.31 -4.83 -1.06
N THR A 73 -3.08 -3.57 -1.46
CA THR A 73 -2.90 -3.22 -2.88
C THR A 73 -1.65 -3.86 -3.45
N LEU A 74 -0.53 -3.80 -2.73
CA LEU A 74 0.73 -4.41 -3.15
C LEU A 74 0.60 -5.93 -3.27
N GLU A 75 0.07 -6.60 -2.23
CA GLU A 75 -0.15 -8.05 -2.25
C GLU A 75 -1.02 -8.48 -3.43
N ARG A 76 -2.11 -7.76 -3.67
CA ARG A 76 -3.01 -8.03 -4.80
C ARG A 76 -2.28 -7.91 -6.14
N LEU A 77 -1.50 -6.86 -6.35
CA LEU A 77 -0.75 -6.63 -7.58
C LEU A 77 0.30 -7.73 -7.82
N VAL A 78 1.05 -8.12 -6.80
CA VAL A 78 2.02 -9.21 -6.90
C VAL A 78 1.32 -10.52 -7.22
N ARG A 79 0.24 -10.86 -6.52
CA ARG A 79 -0.56 -12.06 -6.77
C ARG A 79 -1.13 -12.09 -8.19
N GLU A 80 -1.71 -10.99 -8.66
CA GLU A 80 -2.26 -10.89 -10.02
C GLU A 80 -1.17 -11.03 -11.09
N ALA A 81 0.02 -10.46 -10.85
CA ALA A 81 1.15 -10.57 -11.76
C ALA A 81 1.68 -12.01 -11.85
N LEU A 82 1.84 -12.68 -10.71
CA LEU A 82 2.30 -14.07 -10.65
C LEU A 82 1.30 -15.07 -11.24
N ALA A 83 -0.01 -14.77 -11.13
CA ALA A 83 -1.08 -15.61 -11.67
C ALA A 83 -1.30 -15.46 -13.19
N LYS A 84 -0.69 -14.46 -13.83
CA LYS A 84 -0.83 -14.28 -15.29
C LYS A 84 -0.20 -15.45 -16.05
N PRO A 85 -0.86 -15.96 -17.11
CA PRO A 85 -0.23 -16.89 -18.01
C PRO A 85 1.04 -16.29 -18.60
N ALA A 86 2.15 -16.99 -18.51
CA ALA A 86 3.43 -16.59 -19.08
C ALA A 86 3.96 -17.71 -19.96
N ALA A 87 4.69 -17.37 -21.02
CA ALA A 87 5.27 -18.36 -21.93
C ALA A 87 6.36 -19.19 -21.23
N ASP A 88 7.09 -18.54 -20.33
CA ASP A 88 8.14 -19.15 -19.51
C ASP A 88 8.33 -18.35 -18.19
N ASN A 89 9.28 -18.80 -17.38
CA ASN A 89 9.60 -18.13 -16.11
C ASN A 89 10.23 -16.77 -16.28
N HIS A 90 10.96 -16.52 -17.36
CA HIS A 90 11.53 -15.21 -17.66
C HIS A 90 10.41 -14.19 -17.84
N ASP A 91 9.41 -14.50 -18.67
CA ASP A 91 8.27 -13.62 -18.93
C ASP A 91 7.46 -13.36 -17.65
N ARG A 92 7.29 -14.37 -16.79
CA ARG A 92 6.61 -14.22 -15.50
C ARG A 92 7.37 -13.26 -14.56
N VAL A 93 8.68 -13.45 -14.45
CA VAL A 93 9.54 -12.55 -13.63
C VAL A 93 9.47 -11.13 -14.15
N MET A 94 9.61 -10.94 -15.47
CA MET A 94 9.54 -9.60 -16.07
C MET A 94 8.18 -8.93 -15.85
N ALA A 95 7.07 -9.68 -15.99
CA ALA A 95 5.73 -9.16 -15.74
C ALA A 95 5.53 -8.79 -14.27
N THR A 96 6.07 -9.58 -13.33
CA THR A 96 5.97 -9.29 -11.89
C THR A 96 6.78 -8.06 -11.51
N ILE A 97 8.00 -7.95 -12.01
CA ILE A 97 8.84 -6.77 -11.82
C ILE A 97 8.17 -5.54 -12.42
N ALA A 98 7.63 -5.62 -13.64
CA ALA A 98 6.94 -4.51 -14.28
C ALA A 98 5.71 -4.06 -13.47
N ALA A 99 4.90 -4.98 -12.96
CA ALA A 99 3.74 -4.66 -12.11
C ALA A 99 4.16 -4.00 -10.80
N TYR A 100 5.24 -4.46 -10.18
CA TYR A 100 5.79 -3.87 -8.96
C TYR A 100 6.27 -2.43 -9.21
N TYR A 101 7.05 -2.19 -10.26
CA TYR A 101 7.51 -0.84 -10.59
C TYR A 101 6.40 0.08 -11.09
N GLU A 102 5.34 -0.45 -11.72
CA GLU A 102 4.14 0.32 -12.04
C GLU A 102 3.44 0.80 -10.75
N PHE A 103 3.31 -0.06 -9.74
CA PHE A 103 2.82 0.33 -8.42
C PHE A 103 3.69 1.43 -7.80
N VAL A 104 5.01 1.25 -7.78
CA VAL A 104 5.96 2.23 -7.24
C VAL A 104 5.89 3.57 -7.98
N SER A 105 5.74 3.55 -9.30
CA SER A 105 5.64 4.75 -10.15
C SER A 105 4.35 5.53 -9.93
N ARG A 106 3.22 4.83 -9.85
CA ARG A 106 1.89 5.44 -9.67
C ARG A 106 1.63 5.84 -8.24
N GLU A 107 2.05 5.01 -7.32
CA GLU A 107 1.75 5.07 -5.90
C GLU A 107 3.02 5.35 -5.06
N GLY A 108 3.96 6.14 -5.59
CA GLY A 108 5.24 6.42 -4.91
C GLY A 108 5.08 6.93 -3.47
N ALA A 109 3.99 7.66 -3.20
CA ALA A 109 3.63 8.06 -1.84
C ALA A 109 3.23 6.87 -0.96
N ALA A 110 2.45 5.93 -1.53
CA ALA A 110 2.07 4.69 -0.85
C ALA A 110 3.30 3.82 -0.58
N PHE A 111 4.19 3.66 -1.57
CA PHE A 111 5.44 2.95 -1.41
C PHE A 111 6.28 3.52 -0.26
N ARG A 112 6.44 4.84 -0.19
CA ARG A 112 7.17 5.49 0.91
C ARG A 112 6.50 5.26 2.25
N MET A 113 5.19 5.27 2.33
CA MET A 113 4.48 4.94 3.57
C MET A 113 4.71 3.50 4.02
N VAL A 114 4.75 2.54 3.07
CA VAL A 114 4.97 1.12 3.36
C VAL A 114 6.44 0.86 3.71
N PHE A 115 7.38 1.35 2.91
CA PHE A 115 8.78 0.91 2.99
C PHE A 115 9.76 1.97 3.55
N GLU A 116 9.33 3.23 3.71
CA GLU A 116 10.15 4.33 4.23
C GLU A 116 9.49 5.02 5.43
N SER A 117 8.62 4.29 6.16
CA SER A 117 7.90 4.85 7.29
C SER A 117 8.82 5.25 8.43
N ASP A 118 8.69 6.50 8.90
CA ASP A 118 9.36 7.00 10.12
C ASP A 118 8.82 6.31 11.40
N LEU A 119 7.75 5.50 11.25
CA LEU A 119 7.06 4.84 12.35
C LEU A 119 7.47 3.38 12.55
N THR A 120 8.60 2.94 11.99
CA THR A 120 9.10 1.57 12.17
C THR A 120 9.34 1.18 13.63
N GLY A 121 9.49 2.17 14.52
CA GLY A 121 9.55 1.97 15.96
C GLY A 121 8.20 1.69 16.63
N VAL A 122 7.07 1.86 15.91
CA VAL A 122 5.72 1.56 16.40
C VAL A 122 5.42 0.09 16.10
N PRO A 123 5.19 -0.77 17.12
CA PRO A 123 5.03 -2.22 16.90
C PRO A 123 3.94 -2.58 15.89
N GLN A 124 2.80 -1.88 15.92
CA GLN A 124 1.69 -2.12 15.00
C GLN A 124 2.04 -1.82 13.54
N VAL A 125 2.87 -0.81 13.29
CA VAL A 125 3.38 -0.47 11.95
C VAL A 125 4.34 -1.55 11.50
N ARG A 126 5.33 -1.88 12.35
CA ARG A 126 6.33 -2.90 12.04
C ARG A 126 5.71 -4.25 11.69
N THR A 127 4.76 -4.73 12.50
CA THR A 127 4.07 -5.99 12.20
C THR A 127 3.41 -6.01 10.83
N ARG A 128 2.81 -4.90 10.38
CA ARG A 128 2.19 -4.82 9.05
C ARG A 128 3.22 -4.87 7.93
N LEU A 129 4.34 -4.18 8.11
CA LEU A 129 5.44 -4.19 7.15
C LEU A 129 6.06 -5.58 7.03
N ASP A 130 6.36 -6.21 8.16
CA ASP A 130 6.92 -7.56 8.20
C ASP A 130 5.95 -8.57 7.54
N ASN A 131 4.64 -8.42 7.77
CA ASN A 131 3.63 -9.31 7.17
C ASN A 131 3.52 -9.15 5.65
N VAL A 132 3.52 -7.94 5.10
CA VAL A 132 3.45 -7.75 3.64
C VAL A 132 4.72 -8.21 2.94
N GLU A 133 5.89 -8.01 3.55
CA GLU A 133 7.15 -8.52 3.03
C GLU A 133 7.15 -10.06 2.99
N LEU A 134 6.70 -10.69 4.07
CA LEU A 134 6.57 -12.14 4.16
C LEU A 134 5.57 -12.67 3.13
N ALA A 135 4.38 -12.09 3.04
CA ALA A 135 3.35 -12.52 2.10
C ALA A 135 3.83 -12.43 0.63
N CYS A 136 4.55 -11.37 0.27
CA CYS A 136 5.15 -11.25 -1.06
C CYS A 136 6.22 -12.33 -1.30
N ALA A 137 7.08 -12.59 -0.33
CA ALA A 137 8.11 -13.60 -0.43
C ALA A 137 7.51 -15.03 -0.55
N GLU A 138 6.46 -15.35 0.21
CA GLU A 138 5.74 -16.63 0.15
C GLU A 138 5.09 -16.83 -1.23
N MET A 139 4.38 -15.84 -1.77
CA MET A 139 3.78 -15.94 -3.10
C MET A 139 4.82 -16.20 -4.20
N ILE A 140 6.01 -15.59 -4.11
CA ILE A 140 7.11 -15.82 -5.05
C ILE A 140 7.69 -17.23 -4.85
N ALA A 141 7.90 -17.65 -3.60
CA ALA A 141 8.42 -18.96 -3.25
C ALA A 141 7.53 -20.09 -3.76
N ASP A 142 6.21 -19.97 -3.60
CA ASP A 142 5.24 -20.95 -4.10
C ASP A 142 5.38 -21.18 -5.61
N VAL A 143 5.53 -20.10 -6.38
CA VAL A 143 5.74 -20.19 -7.84
C VAL A 143 7.07 -20.84 -8.15
N ILE A 144 8.15 -20.49 -7.44
CA ILE A 144 9.48 -21.08 -7.65
C ILE A 144 9.45 -22.57 -7.34
N SER A 145 8.88 -22.99 -6.21
CA SER A 145 8.76 -24.39 -5.82
C SER A 145 7.96 -25.19 -6.85
N ALA A 146 6.80 -24.65 -7.27
CA ALA A 146 5.95 -25.29 -8.28
C ALA A 146 6.63 -25.47 -9.65
N ASP A 147 7.40 -24.48 -10.10
CA ASP A 147 8.02 -24.50 -11.43
C ASP A 147 9.33 -25.28 -11.47
N THR A 148 10.07 -25.36 -10.36
CA THR A 148 11.43 -25.93 -10.34
C THR A 148 11.53 -27.23 -9.57
N GLY A 149 10.56 -27.52 -8.69
CA GLY A 149 10.57 -28.68 -7.81
C GLY A 149 11.62 -28.62 -6.69
N ILE A 150 12.21 -27.45 -6.42
CA ILE A 150 13.08 -27.29 -5.25
C ILE A 150 12.27 -27.33 -3.95
N ASP A 151 12.92 -27.65 -2.85
CA ASP A 151 12.28 -27.67 -1.54
C ASP A 151 11.84 -26.28 -1.08
N ASP A 152 10.85 -26.24 -0.20
CA ASP A 152 10.21 -25.01 0.25
C ASP A 152 11.18 -24.06 0.99
N GLU A 153 12.18 -24.59 1.70
CA GLU A 153 13.17 -23.77 2.41
C GLU A 153 14.03 -22.97 1.42
N ARG A 154 14.50 -23.62 0.35
CA ARG A 154 15.26 -22.96 -0.72
C ARG A 154 14.39 -22.02 -1.53
N ALA A 155 13.15 -22.41 -1.84
CA ALA A 155 12.19 -21.57 -2.53
C ALA A 155 11.92 -20.29 -1.72
N MET A 156 11.71 -20.40 -0.41
CA MET A 156 11.50 -19.28 0.49
C MET A 156 12.71 -18.33 0.57
N LEU A 157 13.92 -18.87 0.60
CA LEU A 157 15.15 -18.08 0.55
C LEU A 157 15.22 -17.24 -0.73
N LEU A 158 14.89 -17.83 -1.88
CA LEU A 158 14.85 -17.13 -3.17
C LEU A 158 13.72 -16.11 -3.23
N GLY A 159 12.53 -16.44 -2.74
CA GLY A 159 11.39 -15.52 -2.65
C GLY A 159 11.73 -14.27 -1.84
N THR A 160 12.35 -14.47 -0.66
CA THR A 160 12.80 -13.38 0.20
C THR A 160 13.87 -12.52 -0.48
N ALA A 161 14.84 -13.14 -1.16
CA ALA A 161 15.88 -12.42 -1.89
C ALA A 161 15.30 -11.56 -3.03
N LEU A 162 14.37 -12.11 -3.80
CA LEU A 162 13.73 -11.39 -4.92
C LEU A 162 12.85 -10.23 -4.42
N ALA A 163 12.05 -10.45 -3.38
CA ALA A 163 11.24 -9.40 -2.76
C ALA A 163 12.13 -8.27 -2.20
N GLY A 164 13.21 -8.61 -1.48
CA GLY A 164 14.15 -7.64 -0.95
C GLY A 164 14.91 -6.86 -2.03
N MET A 165 15.33 -7.52 -3.11
CA MET A 165 15.95 -6.83 -4.25
C MET A 165 14.98 -5.83 -4.89
N ALA A 166 13.74 -6.21 -5.13
CA ALA A 166 12.72 -5.32 -5.70
C ALA A 166 12.49 -4.09 -4.81
N GLN A 167 12.40 -4.27 -3.51
CA GLN A 167 12.22 -3.19 -2.53
C GLN A 167 13.41 -2.23 -2.50
N ILE A 168 14.65 -2.75 -2.43
CA ILE A 168 15.86 -1.92 -2.36
C ILE A 168 16.05 -1.13 -3.65
N THR A 169 15.85 -1.77 -4.81
CA THR A 169 16.01 -1.12 -6.10
C THR A 169 14.91 -0.08 -6.36
N ALA A 170 13.67 -0.32 -5.95
CA ALA A 170 12.59 0.66 -6.03
C ALA A 170 12.85 1.88 -5.15
N ARG A 171 13.36 1.69 -3.93
CA ARG A 171 13.76 2.80 -3.05
C ARG A 171 14.86 3.65 -3.69
N HIS A 172 15.87 3.01 -4.26
CA HIS A 172 16.95 3.70 -4.97
C HIS A 172 16.39 4.50 -6.16
N TRP A 173 15.52 3.88 -6.97
CA TRP A 173 14.90 4.51 -8.14
C TRP A 173 14.04 5.73 -7.78
N LEU A 174 13.23 5.64 -6.73
CA LEU A 174 12.45 6.79 -6.23
C LEU A 174 13.35 7.91 -5.71
N GLY A 175 14.49 7.59 -5.09
CA GLY A 175 15.47 8.55 -4.65
C GLY A 175 16.14 9.33 -5.79
N GLN A 176 16.16 8.76 -7.01
CA GLN A 176 16.66 9.38 -8.25
C GLN A 176 15.56 10.11 -9.04
N ASN A 177 14.43 10.48 -8.39
CA ASN A 177 13.26 11.10 -9.03
C ASN A 177 12.61 10.26 -10.16
N GLY A 178 12.75 8.95 -10.10
CA GLY A 178 12.15 8.04 -11.09
C GLY A 178 12.75 8.13 -12.49
N THR A 179 13.96 8.70 -12.63
CA THR A 179 14.69 8.75 -13.90
C THR A 179 15.80 7.69 -13.89
N LEU A 180 15.67 6.72 -14.78
CA LEU A 180 16.76 5.85 -15.26
C LEU A 180 17.06 6.19 -16.69
#